data_ee95b2e5ae1ab0fffb8bcef54ae7090b
#
_entry.id   ee95b2e5ae1ab0fffb8bcef54ae7090b
#
_cell.length_a   1.000
_cell.length_b   1.000
_cell.length_c   1.000
_cell.angle_alpha   90.00
_cell.angle_beta   90.00
_cell.angle_gamma   90.00
#
_symmetry.space_group_name_H-M   'P 1'
#
loop_
_entity.id
_entity.type
_entity.pdbx_description
1 polymer ?
#
loop_
_entity_poly.entity_id
_entity_poly.type
_entity_poly.pdbx_seq_one_letter_code
_entity_poly.pdbx_strand_id
1 'polypeptide(L)' 'MRSTAEAVQLFVDRAASVQPGFSLTDANTPVVTEIVERLDCMSLAVELAAARVRMLTPEKILERLSQRFKL' A
#
# COMPACT_ATOMS: atom_id res chain seq x y z
N MET A 1 -14.36 6.47 -7.79
CA MET A 1 -13.09 6.65 -7.06
C MET A 1 -13.27 6.24 -5.62
N ARG A 2 -12.34 5.46 -5.08
CA ARG A 2 -12.43 5.05 -3.68
C ARG A 2 -11.95 6.16 -2.77
N SER A 3 -12.51 6.22 -1.56
CA SER A 3 -11.96 7.10 -0.55
C SER A 3 -10.61 6.54 -0.07
N THR A 4 -9.81 7.38 0.57
CA THR A 4 -8.53 6.94 1.12
C THR A 4 -8.74 5.79 2.12
N ALA A 5 -9.76 5.90 2.98
CA ALA A 5 -10.02 4.84 3.96
C ALA A 5 -10.35 3.51 3.28
N GLU A 6 -11.16 3.55 2.22
CA GLU A 6 -11.49 2.33 1.48
C GLU A 6 -10.28 1.76 0.78
N ALA A 7 -9.42 2.62 0.22
CA ALA A 7 -8.21 2.18 -0.44
C ALA A 7 -7.23 1.55 0.55
N VAL A 8 -7.11 2.12 1.75
CA VAL A 8 -6.28 1.54 2.81
C VAL A 8 -6.80 0.15 3.18
N GLN A 9 -8.12 0.02 3.34
CA GLN A 9 -8.70 -1.28 3.69
C GLN A 9 -8.44 -2.30 2.58
N LEU A 10 -8.58 -1.89 1.32
CA LEU A 10 -8.28 -2.77 0.19
C LEU A 10 -6.82 -3.22 0.23
N PHE A 11 -5.91 -2.29 0.50
CA PHE A 11 -4.49 -2.62 0.62
C PHE A 11 -4.28 -3.67 1.71
N VAL A 12 -4.86 -3.46 2.89
CA VAL A 12 -4.70 -4.38 4.02
C VAL A 12 -5.27 -5.76 3.68
N ASP A 13 -6.45 -5.80 3.08
CA ASP A 13 -7.07 -7.06 2.73
C ASP A 13 -6.20 -7.87 1.77
N ARG A 14 -5.67 -7.21 0.75
CA ARG A 14 -4.83 -7.89 -0.23
C ARG A 14 -3.48 -8.27 0.37
N ALA A 15 -2.89 -7.38 1.17
CA ALA A 15 -1.61 -7.64 1.81
C ALA A 15 -1.72 -8.83 2.76
N ALA A 16 -2.78 -8.92 3.54
CA ALA A 16 -2.98 -10.05 4.45
C ALA A 16 -3.19 -11.36 3.69
N SER A 17 -3.75 -11.28 2.48
CA SER A 17 -3.94 -12.44 1.64
C SER A 17 -2.63 -13.06 1.19
N VAL A 18 -1.62 -12.23 0.88
CA VAL A 18 -0.32 -12.71 0.40
C VAL A 18 0.71 -12.85 1.51
N GLN A 19 0.50 -12.18 2.63
CA GLN A 19 1.42 -12.22 3.76
C GLN A 19 0.59 -12.38 5.04
N PRO A 20 0.33 -13.63 5.46
CA PRO A 20 -0.43 -13.87 6.68
C PRO A 20 0.24 -13.18 7.86
N GLY A 21 -0.57 -12.54 8.69
CA GLY A 21 -0.05 -11.78 9.82
C GLY A 21 0.14 -10.30 9.54
N PHE A 22 0.03 -9.87 8.29
CA PHE A 22 0.09 -8.45 7.99
C PHE A 22 -1.11 -7.73 8.61
N SER A 23 -0.86 -6.63 9.28
CA SER A 23 -1.92 -5.80 9.84
C SER A 23 -1.43 -4.37 9.90
N LEU A 24 -2.37 -3.43 10.02
CA LEU A 24 -2.01 -2.04 10.23
C LEU A 24 -1.52 -1.85 11.65
N THR A 25 -0.48 -1.07 11.79
CA THR A 25 0.07 -0.66 13.09
C THR A 25 0.18 0.85 13.10
N ASP A 26 0.43 1.42 14.28
CA ASP A 26 0.65 2.86 14.35
C ASP A 26 1.85 3.28 13.51
N ALA A 27 2.83 2.40 13.37
CA ALA A 27 4.03 2.71 12.60
C ALA A 27 3.77 2.68 11.09
N ASN A 28 2.98 1.72 10.59
CA ASN A 28 2.82 1.57 9.15
C ASN A 28 1.56 2.21 8.58
N THR A 29 0.61 2.61 9.42
CA THR A 29 -0.61 3.25 8.93
C THR A 29 -0.35 4.50 8.10
N PRO A 30 0.52 5.43 8.54
CA PRO A 30 0.83 6.60 7.70
C PRO A 30 1.48 6.20 6.38
N VAL A 31 2.31 5.16 6.40
CA VAL A 31 3.01 4.70 5.20
C VAL A 31 2.02 4.12 4.20
N VAL A 32 1.13 3.25 4.65
CA VAL A 32 0.12 2.64 3.78
C VAL A 32 -0.81 3.71 3.23
N THR A 33 -1.21 4.66 4.08
CA THR A 33 -2.06 5.77 3.65
C THR A 33 -1.39 6.55 2.52
N GLU A 34 -0.11 6.86 2.67
CA GLU A 34 0.60 7.60 1.63
C GLU A 34 0.73 6.79 0.36
N ILE A 35 0.96 5.48 0.46
CA ILE A 35 1.03 4.61 -0.71
C ILE A 35 -0.26 4.72 -1.53
N VAL A 36 -1.41 4.54 -0.87
CA VAL A 36 -2.68 4.55 -1.60
C VAL A 36 -2.99 5.92 -2.17
N GLU A 37 -2.58 6.99 -1.49
CA GLU A 37 -2.77 8.34 -2.00
C GLU A 37 -1.93 8.60 -3.23
N ARG A 38 -0.70 8.12 -3.26
CA ARG A 38 0.16 8.27 -4.43
C ARG A 38 -0.35 7.48 -5.62
N LEU A 39 -1.14 6.45 -5.36
CA LEU A 39 -1.76 5.64 -6.42
C LEU A 39 -3.16 6.14 -6.77
N ASP A 40 -3.55 7.32 -6.26
CA ASP A 40 -4.86 7.92 -6.51
C ASP A 40 -6.01 6.99 -6.11
N CYS A 41 -5.77 6.13 -5.11
CA CYS A 41 -6.77 5.19 -4.60
C CYS A 41 -7.34 4.28 -5.69
N MET A 42 -6.59 4.06 -6.77
CA MET A 42 -7.03 3.20 -7.87
C MET A 42 -6.96 1.75 -7.44
N SER A 43 -8.08 1.04 -7.50
CA SER A 43 -8.21 -0.32 -6.97
C SER A 43 -7.12 -1.25 -7.48
N LEU A 44 -6.92 -1.31 -8.80
CA LEU A 44 -5.95 -2.24 -9.37
C LEU A 44 -4.54 -1.91 -8.91
N ALA A 45 -4.19 -0.62 -8.92
CA ALA A 45 -2.86 -0.20 -8.51
C ALA A 45 -2.62 -0.51 -7.03
N VAL A 46 -3.64 -0.28 -6.18
CA VAL A 46 -3.53 -0.56 -4.76
C VAL A 46 -3.34 -2.05 -4.53
N GLU A 47 -4.10 -2.89 -5.24
CA GLU A 47 -3.98 -4.34 -5.09
C GLU A 47 -2.60 -4.84 -5.54
N LEU A 48 -2.08 -4.30 -6.64
CA LEU A 48 -0.76 -4.70 -7.13
C LEU A 48 0.33 -4.28 -6.15
N ALA A 49 0.22 -3.09 -5.58
CA ALA A 49 1.18 -2.64 -4.58
C ALA A 49 1.13 -3.52 -3.33
N ALA A 50 -0.09 -3.83 -2.87
CA ALA A 50 -0.26 -4.64 -1.66
C ALA A 50 0.31 -6.05 -1.84
N ALA A 51 0.21 -6.61 -3.05
CA ALA A 51 0.75 -7.94 -3.32
C ALA A 51 2.27 -7.99 -3.13
N ARG A 52 2.94 -6.85 -3.19
CA ARG A 52 4.40 -6.80 -3.04
C ARG A 52 4.86 -6.89 -1.59
N VAL A 53 3.93 -6.85 -0.62
CA VAL A 53 4.33 -6.93 0.79
C VAL A 53 4.97 -8.27 1.14
N ARG A 54 4.80 -9.29 0.29
CA ARG A 54 5.51 -10.56 0.47
C ARG A 54 7.01 -10.38 0.39
N MET A 55 7.47 -9.43 -0.41
CA MET A 55 8.88 -9.25 -0.70
C MET A 55 9.42 -7.92 -0.19
N LEU A 56 8.54 -6.93 -0.02
CA LEU A 56 8.93 -5.58 0.35
C LEU A 56 8.09 -5.10 1.52
N THR A 57 8.72 -4.39 2.46
CA THR A 57 7.96 -3.73 3.51
C THR A 57 7.16 -2.58 2.89
N PRO A 58 6.08 -2.12 3.55
CA PRO A 58 5.36 -0.95 3.05
C PRO A 58 6.27 0.26 2.85
N GLU A 59 7.24 0.46 3.75
CA GLU A 59 8.20 1.55 3.62
C GLU A 59 8.99 1.44 2.32
N LYS A 60 9.41 0.23 1.95
CA LYS A 60 10.13 0.02 0.70
C LYS A 60 9.25 0.25 -0.51
N ILE A 61 8.00 -0.15 -0.42
CA ILE A 61 7.04 0.09 -1.52
C ILE A 61 6.91 1.59 -1.74
N LEU A 62 6.73 2.35 -0.65
CA LEU A 62 6.60 3.80 -0.75
C LEU A 62 7.88 4.42 -1.32
N GLU A 63 9.03 3.94 -0.89
CA GLU A 63 10.31 4.43 -1.40
C GLU A 63 10.41 4.26 -2.92
N ARG A 64 10.01 3.09 -3.41
CA ARG A 64 10.06 2.82 -4.86
C ARG A 64 9.08 3.68 -5.63
N LEU A 65 7.90 3.93 -5.08
CA LEU A 65 6.95 4.84 -5.70
C LEU A 65 7.51 6.25 -5.78
N SER A 66 8.18 6.70 -4.73
CA SER A 66 8.80 8.02 -4.71
C SER A 66 9.92 8.13 -5.73
N GLN A 67 10.76 7.10 -5.85
CA GLN A 67 11.86 7.11 -6.80
C GLN A 67 11.38 7.09 -8.24
N ARG A 68 10.24 6.49 -8.48
CA ARG A 68 9.69 6.35 -9.83
C ARG A 68 9.48 7.70 -10.51
N PHE A 69 9.25 8.75 -9.73
CA PHE A 69 8.96 10.07 -10.27
C PHE A 69 10.14 11.02 -10.19
N LYS A 70 11.30 10.52 -9.79
CA LYS A 70 12.51 11.32 -9.81
C LYS A 70 13.14 11.29 -11.19
N LEU A 71 13.52 12.43 -11.63
CA LEU A 71 14.21 12.56 -12.92
C LEU A 71 15.71 12.69 -12.72
#